data_5d448add351b2de5b594d039ca65b30c
#
_entry.id   5d448add351b2de5b594d039ca65b30c
#
_cell.length_a   1.000
_cell.length_b   1.000
_cell.length_c   1.000
_cell.angle_alpha   90.00
_cell.angle_beta   90.00
_cell.angle_gamma   90.00
#
_symmetry.space_group_name_H-M   'P 1'
#
loop_
_entity.id
_entity.type
_entity.pdbx_description
1 polymer ?
#
loop_
_entity_poly.entity_id
_entity_poly.type
_entity_poly.pdbx_seq_one_letter_code
_entity_poly.pdbx_strand_id
1 'polypeptide(L)'
;MKKKLTNLLLVSAIVMLVALMTVTGLAYGQDDSAASSDPATSVATMKIENPTEEVKVPEVLKHFKEMTYVESNDKAVLTAELETCKDYEFRLINLMNNKDLVGERYLVEEELIDVRGLISEYQEQVNAIEAEEARIEAMWSEKSGEYPVATQVWRYMKEELGWNDYVCAGVMGNMMAEVGGQTLNLQPYLYGHSSANYYGLCQWSSRYYPSIQGADVDAQLDFLASTVKQALDTYGYLFRSGLDYEAFCNLTDAEDAAMAFAKAYERCGSGSYGVRQRNAIKAYNYFVE
;
A
#
# COMPACT_ATOMS: atom_id res chain seq x y z
N MET A 1 1.09 2.03 -17.48
CA MET A 1 1.86 2.95 -16.66
C MET A 1 1.03 3.66 -15.58
N LYS A 2 -0.28 3.87 -15.73
CA LYS A 2 -1.13 4.47 -14.67
C LYS A 2 -1.49 3.52 -13.51
N LYS A 3 -1.50 2.19 -13.71
CA LYS A 3 -1.82 1.17 -12.68
C LYS A 3 -0.81 1.09 -11.51
N LYS A 4 0.46 1.47 -11.70
CA LYS A 4 1.46 1.48 -10.63
C LYS A 4 1.33 2.63 -9.63
N LEU A 5 0.65 3.72 -10.00
CA LEU A 5 0.58 4.91 -9.16
C LEU A 5 -0.45 4.80 -8.02
N THR A 6 -1.50 4.00 -8.20
CA THR A 6 -2.62 3.91 -7.23
C THR A 6 -2.25 3.01 -6.04
N ASN A 7 -1.51 1.93 -6.28
CA ASN A 7 -0.99 1.08 -5.19
C ASN A 7 0.09 1.80 -4.37
N LEU A 8 0.84 2.71 -5.00
CA LEU A 8 1.84 3.54 -4.35
C LEU A 8 1.25 4.45 -3.27
N LEU A 9 0.08 5.04 -3.52
CA LEU A 9 -0.57 5.97 -2.59
C LEU A 9 -1.15 5.28 -1.34
N LEU A 10 -1.56 4.02 -1.43
CA LEU A 10 -2.10 3.27 -0.29
C LEU A 10 -0.98 2.83 0.68
N VAL A 11 0.13 2.34 0.14
CA VAL A 11 1.33 1.97 0.92
C VAL A 11 1.96 3.22 1.56
N SER A 12 2.01 4.35 0.85
CA SER A 12 2.51 5.63 1.33
C SER A 12 1.75 6.15 2.57
N ALA A 13 0.41 6.02 2.58
CA ALA A 13 -0.39 6.46 3.72
C ALA A 13 -0.16 5.61 4.98
N ILE A 14 0.10 4.32 4.82
CA ILE A 14 0.32 3.38 5.94
C ILE A 14 1.72 3.55 6.54
N VAL A 15 2.75 3.74 5.70
CA VAL A 15 4.13 3.96 6.16
C VAL A 15 4.27 5.30 6.89
N MET A 16 3.59 6.37 6.46
CA MET A 16 3.56 7.63 7.21
C MET A 16 2.90 7.50 8.60
N LEU A 17 1.91 6.61 8.73
CA LEU A 17 1.25 6.40 10.03
C LEU A 17 2.17 5.66 11.02
N VAL A 18 2.97 4.71 10.55
CA VAL A 18 3.94 3.97 11.37
C VAL A 18 5.12 4.86 11.78
N ALA A 19 5.66 5.68 10.86
CA ALA A 19 6.74 6.62 11.15
C ALA A 19 6.31 7.69 12.19
N LEU A 20 5.04 8.13 12.16
CA LEU A 20 4.53 9.10 13.13
C LEU A 20 4.40 8.52 14.55
N MET A 21 4.21 7.20 14.70
CA MET A 21 4.11 6.55 16.01
C MET A 21 5.47 6.27 16.67
N THR A 22 6.54 6.17 15.90
CA THR A 22 7.89 5.95 16.44
C THR A 22 8.58 7.22 16.94
N VAL A 23 8.25 8.38 16.39
CA VAL A 23 8.84 9.67 16.80
C VAL A 23 8.25 10.22 18.10
N THR A 24 7.07 9.79 18.54
CA THR A 24 6.44 10.27 19.79
C THR A 24 6.88 9.52 21.06
N GLY A 25 7.75 8.52 20.95
CA GLY A 25 8.18 7.65 22.06
C GLY A 25 9.46 8.08 22.82
N LEU A 26 10.16 9.12 22.40
CA LEU A 26 11.44 9.52 22.99
C LEU A 26 11.47 10.98 23.50
N ALA A 27 10.68 11.24 24.52
CA ALA A 27 10.82 12.45 25.32
C ALA A 27 10.27 12.24 26.73
N TYR A 28 11.06 11.64 27.61
CA TYR A 28 10.95 11.87 29.06
C TYR A 28 12.19 11.30 29.75
N GLY A 29 12.94 12.18 30.44
CA GLY A 29 13.98 11.78 31.37
C GLY A 29 15.14 12.77 31.48
N GLN A 30 14.86 14.00 31.90
CA GLN A 30 15.87 14.85 32.50
C GLN A 30 15.65 14.81 34.01
N ASP A 31 16.67 14.40 34.74
CA ASP A 31 16.75 14.70 36.17
C ASP A 31 18.09 15.33 36.49
N ASP A 32 18.00 16.47 37.14
CA ASP A 32 19.07 17.34 37.66
C ASP A 32 19.77 16.69 38.84
N SER A 33 21.09 16.79 38.91
CA SER A 33 21.73 17.08 40.20
C SER A 33 23.15 17.61 40.07
N ALA A 34 23.38 18.58 40.84
CA ALA A 34 24.41 19.56 40.93
C ALA A 34 25.80 19.08 41.44
N ALA A 35 26.75 19.93 41.18
CA ALA A 35 27.81 20.45 42.03
C ALA A 35 29.25 19.92 41.88
N SER A 36 30.10 20.87 41.54
CA SER A 36 31.31 21.27 42.27
C SER A 36 32.68 20.76 41.86
N SER A 37 33.47 21.75 41.55
CA SER A 37 34.89 22.00 41.83
C SER A 37 35.89 21.82 40.71
N ASP A 38 36.41 23.01 40.28
CA ASP A 38 37.71 23.18 39.63
C ASP A 38 38.89 22.63 40.45
N PRO A 39 39.96 22.23 39.79
CA PRO A 39 41.08 23.17 39.69
C PRO A 39 41.79 23.20 38.32
N ALA A 40 42.27 24.38 38.03
CA ALA A 40 43.12 24.76 36.91
C ALA A 40 44.28 23.81 36.64
N THR A 41 44.35 23.30 35.40
CA THR A 41 45.59 22.77 34.84
C THR A 41 45.88 23.48 33.53
N SER A 42 46.99 24.20 33.48
CA SER A 42 47.49 24.94 32.35
C SER A 42 47.71 23.99 31.16
N VAL A 43 46.89 24.11 30.13
CA VAL A 43 47.12 23.45 28.84
C VAL A 43 48.05 24.34 28.02
N ALA A 44 49.27 23.86 27.81
CA ALA A 44 50.20 24.42 26.87
C ALA A 44 49.58 24.47 25.47
N THR A 45 49.41 25.65 24.93
CA THR A 45 48.94 25.86 23.57
C THR A 45 50.02 25.37 22.60
N MET A 46 49.90 24.14 22.12
CA MET A 46 50.62 23.68 20.94
C MET A 46 50.09 24.48 19.75
N LYS A 47 50.89 25.37 19.20
CA LYS A 47 50.68 25.93 17.87
C LYS A 47 50.80 24.79 16.87
N ILE A 48 49.66 24.32 16.38
CA ILE A 48 49.62 23.49 15.18
C ILE A 48 49.85 24.46 14.02
N GLU A 49 51.05 24.41 13.44
CA GLU A 49 51.30 25.01 12.13
C GLU A 49 50.42 24.28 11.12
N ASN A 50 49.50 25.02 10.48
CA ASN A 50 48.68 24.52 9.41
C ASN A 50 49.59 24.03 8.26
N PRO A 51 49.63 22.75 7.91
CA PRO A 51 50.18 22.34 6.66
C PRO A 51 49.18 22.72 5.56
N THR A 52 49.52 23.69 4.76
CA THR A 52 48.81 24.05 3.51
C THR A 52 49.14 23.05 2.39
N GLU A 53 49.08 21.77 2.67
CA GLU A 53 48.98 20.77 1.63
C GLU A 53 47.50 20.46 1.43
N GLU A 54 46.98 20.80 0.25
CA GLU A 54 45.65 20.47 -0.22
C GLU A 54 45.53 18.95 -0.25
N VAL A 55 44.86 18.39 0.76
CA VAL A 55 44.63 16.93 0.85
C VAL A 55 43.84 16.51 -0.40
N LYS A 56 44.51 15.78 -1.31
CA LYS A 56 43.83 15.23 -2.50
C LYS A 56 42.83 14.18 -2.08
N VAL A 57 41.56 14.59 -2.03
CA VAL A 57 40.45 13.65 -1.80
C VAL A 57 40.44 12.58 -2.93
N PRO A 58 40.53 11.29 -2.62
CA PRO A 58 40.46 10.24 -3.62
C PRO A 58 39.21 10.38 -4.50
N GLU A 59 39.35 10.07 -5.81
CA GLU A 59 38.26 10.25 -6.80
C GLU A 59 36.95 9.56 -6.37
N VAL A 60 37.07 8.38 -5.75
CA VAL A 60 35.92 7.63 -5.21
C VAL A 60 35.17 8.39 -4.12
N LEU A 61 35.88 9.15 -3.27
CA LEU A 61 35.24 9.96 -2.20
C LEU A 61 34.56 11.20 -2.76
N LYS A 62 35.01 11.73 -3.90
CA LYS A 62 34.31 12.84 -4.58
C LYS A 62 32.94 12.44 -5.08
N HIS A 63 32.83 11.23 -5.61
CA HIS A 63 31.56 10.71 -6.09
C HIS A 63 30.54 10.51 -4.96
N PHE A 64 31.01 10.05 -3.79
CA PHE A 64 30.14 9.85 -2.63
C PHE A 64 29.60 11.17 -2.04
N LYS A 65 30.36 12.22 -1.99
CA LYS A 65 29.91 13.54 -1.49
C LYS A 65 28.75 14.14 -2.28
N GLU A 66 28.45 13.59 -3.45
CA GLU A 66 27.29 13.94 -4.27
C GLU A 66 26.07 13.04 -3.98
N MET A 67 26.23 11.94 -3.23
CA MET A 67 25.13 11.08 -2.85
C MET A 67 24.31 11.74 -1.73
N THR A 68 23.05 12.02 -2.03
CA THR A 68 22.09 12.53 -1.07
C THR A 68 21.10 11.43 -0.72
N TYR A 69 20.63 11.43 0.54
CA TYR A 69 19.53 10.55 0.93
C TYR A 69 18.31 10.78 0.04
N VAL A 70 17.79 9.70 -0.53
CA VAL A 70 16.57 9.70 -1.36
C VAL A 70 15.39 9.29 -0.49
N GLU A 71 14.54 10.26 -0.17
CA GLU A 71 13.27 9.95 0.50
C GLU A 71 12.31 9.32 -0.52
N SER A 72 11.89 8.09 -0.26
CA SER A 72 10.96 7.35 -1.11
C SER A 72 10.16 6.35 -0.29
N ASN A 73 8.92 6.10 -0.72
CA ASN A 73 8.09 5.01 -0.22
C ASN A 73 7.97 3.88 -1.26
N ASP A 74 8.70 3.96 -2.37
CA ASP A 74 8.75 2.92 -3.40
C ASP A 74 9.85 1.92 -3.04
N LYS A 75 9.47 0.68 -2.72
CA LYS A 75 10.38 -0.42 -2.39
C LYS A 75 11.46 -0.64 -3.45
N ALA A 76 11.11 -0.50 -4.73
CA ALA A 76 12.08 -0.71 -5.82
C ALA A 76 13.14 0.41 -5.84
N VAL A 77 12.75 1.66 -5.55
CA VAL A 77 13.66 2.78 -5.41
C VAL A 77 14.59 2.57 -4.20
N LEU A 78 14.01 2.30 -3.02
CA LEU A 78 14.79 2.05 -1.80
C LEU A 78 15.76 0.88 -1.94
N THR A 79 15.34 -0.20 -2.61
CA THR A 79 16.20 -1.36 -2.86
C THR A 79 17.34 -1.00 -3.80
N ALA A 80 17.10 -0.20 -4.84
CA ALA A 80 18.14 0.25 -5.77
C ALA A 80 19.17 1.15 -5.06
N GLU A 81 18.72 2.07 -4.22
CA GLU A 81 19.61 2.93 -3.42
C GLU A 81 20.41 2.12 -2.41
N LEU A 82 19.79 1.15 -1.74
CA LEU A 82 20.44 0.23 -0.82
C LEU A 82 21.56 -0.57 -1.51
N GLU A 83 21.33 -1.11 -2.69
CA GLU A 83 22.35 -1.84 -3.46
C GLU A 83 23.48 -0.90 -3.92
N THR A 84 23.16 0.34 -4.28
CA THR A 84 24.15 1.37 -4.61
C THR A 84 25.05 1.67 -3.43
N CYS A 85 24.48 1.85 -2.23
CA CYS A 85 25.25 2.07 -1.01
C CYS A 85 26.12 0.86 -0.65
N LYS A 86 25.63 -0.36 -0.80
CA LYS A 86 26.42 -1.60 -0.57
C LYS A 86 27.59 -1.74 -1.52
N ASP A 87 27.40 -1.45 -2.83
CA ASP A 87 28.52 -1.44 -3.79
C ASP A 87 29.57 -0.39 -3.42
N TYR A 88 29.12 0.76 -2.96
CA TYR A 88 30.01 1.81 -2.49
C TYR A 88 30.77 1.43 -1.20
N GLU A 89 30.07 0.83 -0.22
CA GLU A 89 30.74 0.27 0.97
C GLU A 89 31.84 -0.71 0.59
N PHE A 90 31.54 -1.63 -0.35
CA PHE A 90 32.53 -2.59 -0.84
C PHE A 90 33.76 -1.91 -1.45
N ARG A 91 33.59 -0.84 -2.23
CA ARG A 91 34.69 -0.08 -2.81
C ARG A 91 35.50 0.64 -1.74
N LEU A 92 34.87 1.24 -0.74
CA LEU A 92 35.55 1.87 0.40
C LEU A 92 36.38 0.87 1.21
N ILE A 93 35.83 -0.32 1.48
CA ILE A 93 36.57 -1.39 2.18
C ILE A 93 37.80 -1.83 1.37
N ASN A 94 37.67 -1.96 0.07
CA ASN A 94 38.80 -2.30 -0.81
C ASN A 94 39.86 -1.19 -0.82
N LEU A 95 39.44 0.07 -0.80
CA LEU A 95 40.34 1.22 -0.70
C LEU A 95 41.08 1.23 0.64
N MET A 96 40.40 0.94 1.74
CA MET A 96 41.02 0.82 3.08
C MET A 96 42.09 -0.24 3.16
N ASN A 97 42.00 -1.30 2.36
CA ASN A 97 43.00 -2.36 2.27
C ASN A 97 44.20 -2.01 1.39
N ASN A 98 44.18 -0.85 0.72
CA ASN A 98 45.30 -0.38 -0.09
C ASN A 98 46.42 0.20 0.81
N LYS A 99 47.62 -0.37 0.70
CA LYS A 99 48.78 0.00 1.54
C LYS A 99 49.34 1.41 1.24
N ASP A 100 48.99 1.98 0.09
CA ASP A 100 49.46 3.29 -0.36
C ASP A 100 48.65 4.46 0.22
N LEU A 101 47.56 4.16 0.96
CA LEU A 101 46.61 5.14 1.49
C LEU A 101 46.92 5.60 2.95
N VAL A 102 48.18 5.72 3.32
CA VAL A 102 48.60 5.86 4.74
C VAL A 102 48.16 7.18 5.35
N GLY A 103 48.11 8.28 4.60
CA GLY A 103 47.78 9.62 5.12
C GLY A 103 46.31 10.03 5.07
N GLU A 104 45.50 9.34 4.25
CA GLU A 104 44.11 9.71 3.95
C GLU A 104 43.09 8.65 4.47
N ARG A 105 43.58 7.64 5.17
CA ARG A 105 42.77 6.50 5.67
C ARG A 105 41.60 6.94 6.52
N TYR A 106 41.78 7.98 7.36
CA TYR A 106 40.72 8.49 8.21
C TYR A 106 39.52 9.06 7.41
N LEU A 107 39.75 9.64 6.23
CA LEU A 107 38.68 10.14 5.36
C LEU A 107 37.82 8.96 4.82
N VAL A 108 38.46 7.85 4.49
CA VAL A 108 37.76 6.64 4.05
C VAL A 108 36.97 6.02 5.21
N GLU A 109 37.51 6.08 6.43
CA GLU A 109 36.83 5.59 7.64
C GLU A 109 35.58 6.44 7.97
N GLU A 110 35.64 7.78 7.85
CA GLU A 110 34.50 8.66 8.02
C GLU A 110 33.39 8.36 6.98
N GLU A 111 33.77 8.31 5.70
CA GLU A 111 32.81 7.99 4.62
C GLU A 111 32.18 6.58 4.79
N LEU A 112 32.95 5.62 5.29
CA LEU A 112 32.45 4.26 5.56
C LEU A 112 31.40 4.25 6.69
N ILE A 113 31.57 5.12 7.70
CA ILE A 113 30.57 5.28 8.78
C ILE A 113 29.27 5.85 8.20
N ASP A 114 29.37 6.91 7.37
CA ASP A 114 28.21 7.57 6.77
C ASP A 114 27.46 6.62 5.82
N VAL A 115 28.18 5.89 4.96
CA VAL A 115 27.59 4.87 4.08
C VAL A 115 26.86 3.79 4.86
N ARG A 116 27.44 3.30 5.94
CA ARG A 116 26.81 2.28 6.79
C ARG A 116 25.57 2.81 7.49
N GLY A 117 25.56 4.09 7.84
CA GLY A 117 24.37 4.78 8.33
C GLY A 117 23.24 4.72 7.31
N LEU A 118 23.52 5.12 6.05
CA LEU A 118 22.54 5.06 4.95
C LEU A 118 22.07 3.62 4.64
N ILE A 119 22.99 2.65 4.62
CA ILE A 119 22.64 1.23 4.44
C ILE A 119 21.66 0.77 5.52
N SER A 120 21.92 1.12 6.78
CA SER A 120 21.05 0.76 7.90
C SER A 120 19.66 1.38 7.74
N GLU A 121 19.59 2.65 7.36
CA GLU A 121 18.34 3.39 7.18
C GLU A 121 17.50 2.83 6.02
N TYR A 122 18.10 2.62 4.85
CA TYR A 122 17.42 2.02 3.70
C TYR A 122 16.99 0.57 3.99
N GLN A 123 17.83 -0.21 4.65
CA GLN A 123 17.49 -1.59 5.00
C GLN A 123 16.30 -1.65 5.97
N GLU A 124 16.24 -0.74 6.95
CA GLU A 124 15.12 -0.64 7.88
C GLU A 124 13.80 -0.30 7.16
N GLN A 125 13.83 0.63 6.21
CA GLN A 125 12.66 0.99 5.41
C GLN A 125 12.19 -0.15 4.51
N VAL A 126 13.11 -0.83 3.82
CA VAL A 126 12.78 -2.00 2.99
C VAL A 126 12.18 -3.10 3.84
N ASN A 127 12.77 -3.41 4.98
CA ASN A 127 12.25 -4.43 5.91
C ASN A 127 10.86 -4.08 6.45
N ALA A 128 10.60 -2.79 6.73
CA ALA A 128 9.27 -2.34 7.19
C ALA A 128 8.20 -2.56 6.11
N ILE A 129 8.51 -2.25 4.84
CA ILE A 129 7.61 -2.49 3.71
C ILE A 129 7.37 -3.99 3.54
N GLU A 130 8.41 -4.81 3.59
CA GLU A 130 8.28 -6.28 3.48
C GLU A 130 7.46 -6.90 4.60
N ALA A 131 7.64 -6.43 5.83
CA ALA A 131 6.85 -6.89 6.96
C ALA A 131 5.36 -6.54 6.80
N GLU A 132 5.05 -5.36 6.29
CA GLU A 132 3.67 -4.94 6.03
C GLU A 132 3.06 -5.72 4.85
N GLU A 133 3.80 -5.94 3.76
CA GLU A 133 3.36 -6.81 2.66
C GLU A 133 3.04 -8.22 3.15
N ALA A 134 3.90 -8.80 3.99
CA ALA A 134 3.70 -10.13 4.57
C ALA A 134 2.47 -10.17 5.51
N ARG A 135 2.24 -9.12 6.29
CA ARG A 135 1.07 -9.00 7.17
C ARG A 135 -0.23 -8.95 6.37
N ILE A 136 -0.25 -8.16 5.30
CA ILE A 136 -1.39 -8.05 4.39
C ILE A 136 -1.67 -9.39 3.72
N GLU A 137 -0.66 -10.08 3.23
CA GLU A 137 -0.84 -11.38 2.57
C GLU A 137 -1.31 -12.47 3.56
N ALA A 138 -0.83 -12.46 4.80
CA ALA A 138 -1.31 -13.36 5.84
C ALA A 138 -2.80 -13.13 6.15
N MET A 139 -3.23 -11.87 6.24
CA MET A 139 -4.63 -11.50 6.42
C MET A 139 -5.50 -12.00 5.25
N TRP A 140 -5.05 -11.82 4.01
CA TRP A 140 -5.79 -12.31 2.84
C TRP A 140 -5.84 -13.84 2.78
N SER A 141 -4.78 -14.52 3.19
CA SER A 141 -4.74 -15.98 3.27
C SER A 141 -5.78 -16.51 4.26
N GLU A 142 -5.90 -15.88 5.45
CA GLU A 142 -6.91 -16.24 6.45
C GLU A 142 -8.33 -16.03 5.91
N LYS A 143 -8.63 -14.83 5.38
CA LYS A 143 -9.96 -14.51 4.83
C LYS A 143 -10.32 -15.41 3.64
N SER A 144 -9.34 -15.78 2.81
CA SER A 144 -9.53 -16.72 1.69
C SER A 144 -9.81 -18.13 2.16
N GLY A 145 -9.27 -18.55 3.30
CA GLY A 145 -9.58 -19.85 3.90
C GLY A 145 -11.05 -19.95 4.34
N GLU A 146 -11.66 -18.86 4.79
CA GLU A 146 -13.06 -18.82 5.23
C GLU A 146 -14.03 -18.58 4.07
N TYR A 147 -13.78 -17.55 3.24
CA TYR A 147 -14.65 -17.18 2.11
C TYR A 147 -13.82 -16.93 0.84
N PRO A 148 -13.39 -18.01 0.14
CA PRO A 148 -12.42 -17.85 -0.96
C PRO A 148 -12.94 -16.99 -2.11
N VAL A 149 -14.19 -17.17 -2.52
CA VAL A 149 -14.78 -16.40 -3.63
C VAL A 149 -14.99 -14.93 -3.22
N ALA A 150 -15.51 -14.66 -2.03
CA ALA A 150 -15.71 -13.30 -1.57
C ALA A 150 -14.38 -12.56 -1.40
N THR A 151 -13.34 -13.24 -0.92
CA THR A 151 -11.98 -12.67 -0.80
C THR A 151 -11.39 -12.36 -2.18
N GLN A 152 -11.54 -13.25 -3.16
CA GLN A 152 -11.10 -13.00 -4.53
C GLN A 152 -11.83 -11.80 -5.15
N VAL A 153 -13.15 -11.71 -4.99
CA VAL A 153 -13.97 -10.57 -5.44
C VAL A 153 -13.53 -9.28 -4.78
N TRP A 154 -13.33 -9.29 -3.45
CA TRP A 154 -12.91 -8.09 -2.71
C TRP A 154 -11.54 -7.59 -3.17
N ARG A 155 -10.54 -8.50 -3.27
CA ARG A 155 -9.20 -8.15 -3.76
C ARG A 155 -9.25 -7.58 -5.17
N TYR A 156 -9.99 -8.19 -6.08
CA TYR A 156 -10.14 -7.66 -7.44
C TYR A 156 -10.72 -6.23 -7.45
N MET A 157 -11.76 -5.98 -6.66
CA MET A 157 -12.33 -4.63 -6.55
C MET A 157 -11.34 -3.60 -5.99
N LYS A 158 -10.51 -4.00 -5.03
CA LYS A 158 -9.47 -3.14 -4.44
C LYS A 158 -8.27 -2.93 -5.39
N GLU A 159 -7.73 -4.01 -5.92
CA GLU A 159 -6.44 -4.01 -6.62
C GLU A 159 -6.59 -3.64 -8.10
N GLU A 160 -7.63 -4.14 -8.78
CA GLU A 160 -7.83 -3.90 -10.21
C GLU A 160 -8.75 -2.71 -10.50
N LEU A 161 -9.83 -2.52 -9.73
CA LEU A 161 -10.76 -1.41 -9.94
C LEU A 161 -10.38 -0.15 -9.14
N GLY A 162 -9.54 -0.27 -8.12
CA GLY A 162 -9.11 0.83 -7.25
C GLY A 162 -10.23 1.38 -6.37
N TRP A 163 -11.27 0.60 -6.09
CA TRP A 163 -12.40 1.05 -5.29
C TRP A 163 -12.06 1.14 -3.81
N ASN A 164 -12.65 2.12 -3.12
CA ASN A 164 -12.52 2.23 -1.68
C ASN A 164 -13.38 1.15 -0.95
N ASP A 165 -13.16 0.99 0.34
CA ASP A 165 -13.77 -0.06 1.15
C ASP A 165 -15.31 0.03 1.19
N TYR A 166 -15.87 1.23 1.21
CA TYR A 166 -17.32 1.44 1.21
C TYR A 166 -17.96 0.99 -0.09
N VAL A 167 -17.34 1.30 -1.22
CA VAL A 167 -17.81 0.88 -2.55
C VAL A 167 -17.69 -0.63 -2.70
N CYS A 168 -16.56 -1.22 -2.31
CA CYS A 168 -16.38 -2.68 -2.29
C CYS A 168 -17.45 -3.37 -1.45
N ALA A 169 -17.72 -2.85 -0.25
CA ALA A 169 -18.74 -3.38 0.65
C ALA A 169 -20.15 -3.29 0.04
N GLY A 170 -20.47 -2.15 -0.58
CA GLY A 170 -21.76 -1.96 -1.25
C GLY A 170 -22.00 -2.94 -2.39
N VAL A 171 -21.02 -3.17 -3.24
CA VAL A 171 -21.09 -4.14 -4.35
C VAL A 171 -21.15 -5.56 -3.81
N MET A 172 -20.29 -5.91 -2.83
CA MET A 172 -20.33 -7.20 -2.15
C MET A 172 -21.70 -7.48 -1.53
N GLY A 173 -22.33 -6.49 -0.90
CA GLY A 173 -23.68 -6.62 -0.32
C GLY A 173 -24.75 -6.96 -1.36
N ASN A 174 -24.60 -6.49 -2.59
CA ASN A 174 -25.44 -6.87 -3.71
C ASN A 174 -25.20 -8.33 -4.14
N MET A 175 -23.94 -8.73 -4.32
CA MET A 175 -23.61 -10.12 -4.68
C MET A 175 -24.04 -11.11 -3.60
N MET A 176 -23.93 -10.77 -2.31
CA MET A 176 -24.47 -11.57 -1.21
C MET A 176 -26.00 -11.74 -1.30
N ALA A 177 -26.71 -10.73 -1.77
CA ALA A 177 -28.15 -10.83 -1.97
C ALA A 177 -28.52 -11.71 -3.20
N GLU A 178 -27.69 -11.68 -4.25
CA GLU A 178 -27.94 -12.46 -5.47
C GLU A 178 -27.54 -13.94 -5.30
N VAL A 179 -26.36 -14.21 -4.78
CA VAL A 179 -25.79 -15.58 -4.81
C VAL A 179 -25.18 -16.05 -3.49
N GLY A 180 -25.16 -15.24 -2.45
CA GLY A 180 -24.55 -15.57 -1.16
C GLY A 180 -25.53 -16.03 -0.08
N GLY A 181 -26.83 -16.06 -0.36
CA GLY A 181 -27.84 -16.35 0.67
C GLY A 181 -27.75 -15.37 1.86
N GLN A 182 -27.40 -14.11 1.60
CA GLN A 182 -27.13 -13.04 2.57
C GLN A 182 -25.89 -13.28 3.43
N THR A 183 -24.96 -14.10 2.96
CA THR A 183 -23.66 -14.37 3.59
C THR A 183 -22.52 -14.14 2.58
N LEU A 184 -21.28 -14.15 3.05
CA LEU A 184 -20.08 -14.08 2.21
C LEU A 184 -19.77 -15.40 1.47
N ASN A 185 -20.56 -16.45 1.70
CA ASN A 185 -20.41 -17.71 0.98
C ASN A 185 -21.04 -17.61 -0.43
N LEU A 186 -20.40 -16.86 -1.30
CA LEU A 186 -20.85 -16.60 -2.66
C LEU A 186 -20.82 -17.87 -3.51
N GLN A 187 -21.88 -18.09 -4.30
CA GLN A 187 -22.00 -19.19 -5.24
C GLN A 187 -21.90 -18.65 -6.68
N PRO A 188 -20.70 -18.46 -7.23
CA PRO A 188 -20.50 -17.74 -8.50
C PRO A 188 -21.04 -18.47 -9.72
N TYR A 189 -21.39 -19.75 -9.59
CA TYR A 189 -21.92 -20.57 -10.67
C TYR A 189 -23.44 -20.81 -10.55
N LEU A 190 -24.10 -20.03 -9.68
CA LEU A 190 -25.56 -20.17 -9.47
C LEU A 190 -26.36 -19.69 -10.67
N TYR A 191 -27.29 -20.51 -11.12
CA TYR A 191 -28.35 -20.12 -12.06
C TYR A 191 -29.58 -19.64 -11.29
N GLY A 192 -30.16 -18.50 -11.72
CA GLY A 192 -31.37 -17.96 -11.11
C GLY A 192 -32.57 -18.90 -11.23
N HIS A 193 -33.36 -18.95 -10.17
CA HIS A 193 -34.43 -19.93 -10.01
C HIS A 193 -35.62 -19.81 -11.00
N SER A 194 -35.83 -18.62 -11.59
CA SER A 194 -37.09 -18.38 -12.33
C SER A 194 -37.04 -18.66 -13.83
N SER A 195 -35.87 -18.80 -14.45
CA SER A 195 -35.81 -18.96 -15.91
C SER A 195 -34.52 -19.59 -16.45
N ALA A 196 -33.60 -20.02 -15.64
CA ALA A 196 -32.24 -20.46 -16.04
C ALA A 196 -31.46 -19.45 -16.93
N ASN A 197 -31.94 -18.21 -17.01
CA ASN A 197 -31.38 -17.17 -17.86
C ASN A 197 -30.51 -16.16 -17.08
N TYR A 198 -30.39 -16.32 -15.77
CA TYR A 198 -29.55 -15.48 -14.91
C TYR A 198 -28.41 -16.32 -14.36
N TYR A 199 -27.22 -15.75 -14.35
CA TYR A 199 -26.00 -16.47 -13.97
C TYR A 199 -25.00 -15.58 -13.23
N GLY A 200 -24.31 -16.20 -12.26
CA GLY A 200 -23.12 -15.66 -11.65
C GLY A 200 -23.37 -14.62 -10.58
N LEU A 201 -22.28 -13.96 -10.17
CA LEU A 201 -22.17 -13.09 -9.00
C LEU A 201 -23.24 -11.99 -8.92
N CYS A 202 -23.59 -11.38 -10.04
CA CYS A 202 -24.62 -10.35 -10.14
C CYS A 202 -25.88 -10.84 -10.88
N GLN A 203 -26.05 -12.14 -11.05
CA GLN A 203 -27.19 -12.74 -11.74
C GLN A 203 -27.48 -12.07 -13.09
N TRP A 204 -26.44 -11.91 -13.92
CA TRP A 204 -26.59 -11.33 -15.26
C TRP A 204 -27.50 -12.17 -16.17
N SER A 205 -28.30 -11.50 -16.95
CA SER A 205 -29.16 -12.18 -17.90
C SER A 205 -28.36 -12.71 -19.10
N SER A 206 -28.25 -14.02 -19.24
CA SER A 206 -27.59 -14.67 -20.36
C SER A 206 -28.31 -14.44 -21.70
N ARG A 207 -29.56 -13.95 -21.69
CA ARG A 207 -30.27 -13.52 -22.89
C ARG A 207 -29.63 -12.28 -23.51
N TYR A 208 -29.12 -11.33 -22.68
CA TYR A 208 -28.49 -10.12 -23.14
C TYR A 208 -26.95 -10.25 -23.17
N TYR A 209 -26.41 -11.13 -22.34
CA TYR A 209 -24.98 -11.37 -22.20
C TYR A 209 -24.67 -12.86 -22.26
N PRO A 210 -24.77 -13.49 -23.45
CA PRO A 210 -24.61 -14.94 -23.57
C PRO A 210 -23.21 -15.44 -23.18
N SER A 211 -22.20 -14.61 -23.26
CA SER A 211 -20.82 -14.95 -22.89
C SER A 211 -20.60 -15.14 -21.39
N ILE A 212 -21.54 -14.64 -20.55
CA ILE A 212 -21.40 -14.78 -19.10
C ILE A 212 -21.79 -16.17 -18.61
N GLN A 213 -22.59 -16.90 -19.39
CA GLN A 213 -23.08 -18.22 -19.01
C GLN A 213 -21.92 -19.23 -18.94
N GLY A 214 -21.67 -19.79 -17.77
CA GLY A 214 -20.58 -20.73 -17.53
C GLY A 214 -19.20 -20.05 -17.31
N ALA A 215 -19.15 -18.73 -17.29
CA ALA A 215 -17.91 -18.00 -17.00
C ALA A 215 -17.41 -18.30 -15.57
N ASP A 216 -16.10 -18.43 -15.41
CA ASP A 216 -15.47 -18.53 -14.10
C ASP A 216 -15.50 -17.17 -13.36
N VAL A 217 -14.97 -17.14 -12.13
CA VAL A 217 -15.01 -15.93 -11.29
C VAL A 217 -14.24 -14.78 -11.93
N ASP A 218 -13.07 -15.05 -12.51
CA ASP A 218 -12.24 -14.01 -13.13
C ASP A 218 -12.94 -13.38 -14.33
N ALA A 219 -13.50 -14.21 -15.22
CA ALA A 219 -14.27 -13.73 -16.38
C ALA A 219 -15.52 -12.94 -15.96
N GLN A 220 -16.17 -13.32 -14.85
CA GLN A 220 -17.29 -12.57 -14.29
C GLN A 220 -16.85 -11.20 -13.74
N LEU A 221 -15.70 -11.12 -13.10
CA LEU A 221 -15.14 -9.88 -12.57
C LEU A 221 -14.68 -8.94 -13.70
N ASP A 222 -14.04 -9.48 -14.74
CA ASP A 222 -13.71 -8.72 -15.95
C ASP A 222 -14.95 -8.18 -16.65
N PHE A 223 -16.02 -8.97 -16.69
CA PHE A 223 -17.29 -8.50 -17.22
C PHE A 223 -17.90 -7.38 -16.38
N LEU A 224 -17.89 -7.48 -15.05
CA LEU A 224 -18.27 -6.39 -14.15
C LEU A 224 -17.46 -5.11 -14.46
N ALA A 225 -16.14 -5.24 -14.52
CA ALA A 225 -15.23 -4.13 -14.79
C ALA A 225 -15.55 -3.43 -16.13
N SER A 226 -15.88 -4.21 -17.16
CA SER A 226 -16.20 -3.68 -18.50
C SER A 226 -17.55 -2.98 -18.59
N THR A 227 -18.50 -3.30 -17.72
CA THR A 227 -19.91 -2.85 -17.83
C THR A 227 -20.32 -1.85 -16.75
N VAL A 228 -19.69 -1.87 -15.58
CA VAL A 228 -20.12 -1.07 -14.42
C VAL A 228 -20.07 0.44 -14.66
N LYS A 229 -19.03 0.91 -15.34
CA LYS A 229 -18.88 2.35 -15.63
C LYS A 229 -20.04 2.85 -16.48
N GLN A 230 -20.34 2.16 -17.57
CA GLN A 230 -21.44 2.54 -18.46
C GLN A 230 -22.79 2.51 -17.73
N ALA A 231 -23.02 1.52 -16.89
CA ALA A 231 -24.27 1.40 -16.16
C ALA A 231 -24.47 2.56 -15.16
N LEU A 232 -23.42 2.92 -14.42
CA LEU A 232 -23.47 4.03 -13.46
C LEU A 232 -23.59 5.40 -14.17
N ASP A 233 -22.84 5.62 -15.23
CA ASP A 233 -22.94 6.87 -16.02
C ASP A 233 -24.35 7.04 -16.64
N THR A 234 -25.00 5.91 -16.99
CA THR A 234 -26.33 5.94 -17.63
C THR A 234 -27.47 6.00 -16.63
N TYR A 235 -27.38 5.29 -15.53
CA TYR A 235 -28.51 5.04 -14.60
C TYR A 235 -28.25 5.50 -13.17
N GLY A 236 -27.08 6.08 -12.84
CA GLY A 236 -26.75 6.54 -11.49
C GLY A 236 -27.76 7.55 -10.94
N TYR A 237 -28.41 8.33 -11.81
CA TYR A 237 -29.48 9.25 -11.43
C TYR A 237 -30.66 8.57 -10.72
N LEU A 238 -30.83 7.26 -10.90
CA LEU A 238 -31.89 6.49 -10.20
C LEU A 238 -31.63 6.40 -8.68
N PHE A 239 -30.38 6.54 -8.27
CA PHE A 239 -30.03 6.66 -6.85
C PHE A 239 -30.12 8.12 -6.40
N ARG A 240 -29.33 9.00 -7.05
CA ARG A 240 -29.36 10.44 -6.78
C ARG A 240 -28.90 11.23 -8.01
N SER A 241 -29.46 12.44 -8.18
CA SER A 241 -29.07 13.33 -9.28
C SER A 241 -27.56 13.59 -9.27
N GLY A 242 -26.93 13.48 -10.43
CA GLY A 242 -25.50 13.71 -10.62
C GLY A 242 -24.58 12.55 -10.18
N LEU A 243 -25.12 11.39 -9.80
CA LEU A 243 -24.30 10.21 -9.61
C LEU A 243 -23.90 9.63 -10.96
N ASP A 244 -22.62 9.60 -11.22
CA ASP A 244 -21.94 8.88 -12.29
C ASP A 244 -20.95 7.88 -11.69
N TYR A 245 -20.12 7.25 -12.52
CA TYR A 245 -19.13 6.29 -12.07
C TYR A 245 -18.09 6.91 -11.14
N GLU A 246 -17.63 8.13 -11.43
CA GLU A 246 -16.62 8.79 -10.60
C GLU A 246 -17.19 9.14 -9.21
N ALA A 247 -18.40 9.70 -9.18
CA ALA A 247 -19.09 9.98 -7.92
C ALA A 247 -19.41 8.71 -7.13
N PHE A 248 -19.72 7.60 -7.81
CA PHE A 248 -19.89 6.28 -7.17
C PHE A 248 -18.60 5.80 -6.52
N CYS A 249 -17.47 5.84 -7.22
CA CYS A 249 -16.17 5.41 -6.68
C CYS A 249 -15.72 6.22 -5.45
N ASN A 250 -16.27 7.41 -5.25
CA ASN A 250 -15.97 8.31 -4.13
C ASN A 250 -17.03 8.27 -3.02
N LEU A 251 -17.99 7.34 -3.05
CA LEU A 251 -18.93 7.16 -1.93
C LEU A 251 -18.19 6.72 -0.66
N THR A 252 -18.58 7.27 0.47
CA THR A 252 -17.98 7.02 1.79
C THR A 252 -18.96 6.38 2.77
N ASP A 253 -20.00 5.75 2.26
CA ASP A 253 -21.00 5.00 3.01
C ASP A 253 -21.36 3.72 2.26
N ALA A 254 -21.27 2.58 2.95
CA ALA A 254 -21.47 1.26 2.35
C ALA A 254 -22.96 1.02 1.97
N GLU A 255 -23.91 1.56 2.73
CA GLU A 255 -25.34 1.43 2.45
C GLU A 255 -25.71 2.27 1.22
N ASP A 256 -25.15 3.48 1.09
CA ASP A 256 -25.30 4.33 -0.09
C ASP A 256 -24.70 3.68 -1.33
N ALA A 257 -23.51 3.09 -1.23
CA ALA A 257 -22.86 2.34 -2.31
C ALA A 257 -23.70 1.11 -2.73
N ALA A 258 -24.24 0.39 -1.75
CA ALA A 258 -25.14 -0.74 -2.05
C ALA A 258 -26.40 -0.28 -2.80
N MET A 259 -26.99 0.82 -2.39
CA MET A 259 -28.19 1.37 -3.02
C MET A 259 -27.91 1.93 -4.42
N ALA A 260 -26.78 2.61 -4.60
CA ALA A 260 -26.35 3.11 -5.90
C ALA A 260 -26.17 1.97 -6.90
N PHE A 261 -25.45 0.92 -6.51
CA PHE A 261 -25.24 -0.27 -7.33
C PHE A 261 -26.54 -1.02 -7.61
N ALA A 262 -27.38 -1.22 -6.58
CA ALA A 262 -28.69 -1.90 -6.73
C ALA A 262 -29.61 -1.21 -7.73
N LYS A 263 -29.63 0.13 -7.76
CA LYS A 263 -30.50 0.90 -8.64
C LYS A 263 -29.92 1.09 -10.04
N ALA A 264 -28.61 1.36 -10.14
CA ALA A 264 -27.99 1.73 -11.41
C ALA A 264 -27.50 0.48 -12.19
N TYR A 265 -26.89 -0.48 -11.50
CA TYR A 265 -26.32 -1.66 -12.14
C TYR A 265 -27.27 -2.84 -12.15
N GLU A 266 -27.72 -3.31 -10.98
CA GLU A 266 -28.61 -4.46 -10.85
C GLU A 266 -30.04 -4.15 -11.34
N ARG A 267 -30.50 -2.93 -11.16
CA ARG A 267 -31.87 -2.46 -11.48
C ARG A 267 -32.93 -3.36 -10.85
N CYS A 268 -32.66 -3.82 -9.63
CA CYS A 268 -33.53 -4.72 -8.90
C CYS A 268 -34.70 -4.01 -8.24
N GLY A 269 -35.71 -4.77 -7.82
CA GLY A 269 -36.89 -4.25 -7.13
C GLY A 269 -36.60 -3.74 -5.74
N SER A 270 -37.34 -2.71 -5.29
CA SER A 270 -37.15 -2.03 -4.01
C SER A 270 -37.28 -2.93 -2.78
N GLY A 271 -37.97 -4.06 -2.88
CA GLY A 271 -38.14 -5.02 -1.78
C GLY A 271 -36.82 -5.65 -1.29
N SER A 272 -35.75 -5.60 -2.09
CA SER A 272 -34.43 -6.16 -1.74
C SER A 272 -33.43 -5.12 -1.21
N TYR A 273 -33.76 -3.83 -1.25
CA TYR A 273 -32.79 -2.78 -0.92
C TYR A 273 -32.24 -2.88 0.50
N GLY A 274 -33.10 -3.01 1.51
CA GLY A 274 -32.67 -3.12 2.91
C GLY A 274 -31.83 -4.37 3.21
N VAL A 275 -32.00 -5.45 2.43
CA VAL A 275 -31.15 -6.65 2.54
C VAL A 275 -29.75 -6.34 2.03
N ARG A 276 -29.63 -5.66 0.88
CA ARG A 276 -28.34 -5.28 0.26
C ARG A 276 -27.55 -4.34 1.14
N GLN A 277 -28.21 -3.34 1.74
CA GLN A 277 -27.59 -2.44 2.71
C GLN A 277 -27.03 -3.17 3.93
N ARG A 278 -27.85 -4.03 4.58
CA ARG A 278 -27.38 -4.84 5.72
C ARG A 278 -26.23 -5.79 5.34
N ASN A 279 -26.27 -6.36 4.15
CA ASN A 279 -25.18 -7.19 3.66
C ASN A 279 -23.90 -6.37 3.41
N ALA A 280 -24.02 -5.13 2.92
CA ALA A 280 -22.89 -4.23 2.74
C ALA A 280 -22.19 -3.93 4.08
N ILE A 281 -22.95 -3.65 5.15
CA ILE A 281 -22.38 -3.49 6.49
C ILE A 281 -21.67 -4.78 6.96
N LYS A 282 -22.26 -5.95 6.74
CA LYS A 282 -21.59 -7.22 7.07
C LYS A 282 -20.28 -7.43 6.31
N ALA A 283 -20.26 -7.08 5.02
CA ALA A 283 -19.06 -7.18 4.22
C ALA A 283 -17.99 -6.19 4.67
N TYR A 284 -18.38 -4.95 4.99
CA TYR A 284 -17.48 -3.94 5.53
C TYR A 284 -16.82 -4.42 6.83
N ASN A 285 -17.61 -4.85 7.80
CA ASN A 285 -17.10 -5.31 9.09
C ASN A 285 -16.17 -6.52 8.95
N TYR A 286 -16.43 -7.41 8.02
CA TYR A 286 -15.57 -8.59 7.81
C TYR A 286 -14.24 -8.24 7.15
N PHE A 287 -14.23 -7.36 6.13
CA PHE A 287 -13.04 -7.09 5.35
C PHE A 287 -12.20 -5.93 5.88
N VAL A 288 -12.78 -5.00 6.64
CA VAL A 288 -12.14 -3.76 7.07
C VAL A 288 -11.88 -3.72 8.58
N GLU A 289 -12.83 -4.19 9.40
CA GLU A 289 -12.72 -4.25 10.87
C GLU A 289 -12.14 -5.61 11.33
#